data_8d6f563d2ba13a2f21a1cbc37c61cf73
#
_entry.id   8d6f563d2ba13a2f21a1cbc37c61cf73
#
_cell.length_a   1.000
_cell.length_b   1.000
_cell.length_c   1.000
_cell.angle_alpha   90.00
_cell.angle_beta   90.00
_cell.angle_gamma   90.00
#
_symmetry.space_group_name_H-M   'P 1'
#
loop_
_entity.id
_entity.type
_entity.pdbx_description
1 polymer ?
#
loop_
_entity_poly.entity_id
_entity_poly.type
_entity_poly.pdbx_seq_one_letter_code
_entity_poly.pdbx_strand_id
1 'polypeptide(L)'
;MFCGLSSVLRHSPLAICHLPVVFCFLLFGFSLAPSPAFAEKVYIDITSPGLKMLPIAVQDFPGNKQISDIVKDDLDFTGLFNCLDDSVQIERPDQPFNAASWLGLGAELVVKGRVSFFTANNFLVTVSAYDVSDGREMLKKEYASTTELARTLAHSIANDIYTVLTGQQGIFKTRIAFIADKRGEKELELMDWDGHRVQGTGITSGILMTPHWSPDKTKLLYSAERRRQWGIYLLDIAAMKERGLILMNGLNIAGNFFPDSHEFVFTSSKDLNYGIYVANLGNIHGRKIISSPWIDVSPSVSPDGKSIVFVSNRSGHPQIYIADRDGYALGRLTFQGSYNTSPAWSPKGDKIAYTSMMGGKNQICVIKADGTGLTQLTDRGNNENPSFSPDGRYLTFTSNMDGPKGIYLMRINGEGIVRITPKNLKALNSSWSPM
;
A
#
# COMPACT_ATOMS: atom_id res chain seq x y z
N MET A 1 -50.41 30.08 -52.31
CA MET A 1 -51.70 29.40 -52.58
C MET A 1 -52.20 28.88 -51.28
N PHE A 2 -53.10 29.63 -50.79
CA PHE A 2 -54.48 29.34 -50.35
C PHE A 2 -54.56 28.33 -49.22
N CYS A 3 -54.93 28.84 -48.10
CA CYS A 3 -56.35 29.06 -47.60
C CYS A 3 -56.72 27.85 -46.75
N GLY A 4 -57.22 27.95 -45.59
CA GLY A 4 -58.00 28.96 -44.93
C GLY A 4 -58.82 28.31 -43.85
N LEU A 5 -58.98 29.07 -42.78
CA LEU A 5 -60.27 29.42 -42.11
C LEU A 5 -60.97 28.27 -41.33
N SER A 6 -61.00 28.41 -40.01
CA SER A 6 -62.01 29.16 -39.18
C SER A 6 -63.36 28.41 -39.11
N SER A 7 -64.00 28.22 -38.01
CA SER A 7 -64.67 29.12 -37.09
C SER A 7 -65.50 28.25 -36.09
N VAL A 8 -65.53 28.51 -34.82
CA VAL A 8 -66.38 29.45 -34.09
C VAL A 8 -67.74 28.87 -33.58
N LEU A 9 -67.90 28.99 -32.25
CA LEU A 9 -69.11 29.22 -31.43
C LEU A 9 -70.06 28.03 -31.17
N ARG A 10 -70.70 27.84 -30.07
CA ARG A 10 -71.16 28.67 -28.94
C ARG A 10 -71.82 27.82 -27.86
N HIS A 11 -71.74 28.32 -26.62
CA HIS A 11 -72.75 28.41 -25.54
C HIS A 11 -73.44 27.18 -24.91
N SER A 12 -73.04 27.00 -23.69
CA SER A 12 -73.75 27.00 -22.33
C SER A 12 -75.23 26.64 -22.25
N PRO A 13 -75.79 26.52 -21.03
CA PRO A 13 -75.41 25.88 -19.76
C PRO A 13 -76.54 25.00 -19.19
N LEU A 14 -76.31 24.21 -18.13
CA LEU A 14 -77.32 23.89 -17.07
C LEU A 14 -76.60 23.03 -16.02
N ALA A 15 -76.42 23.45 -14.98
CA ALA A 15 -76.89 23.68 -13.64
C ALA A 15 -77.16 22.40 -12.84
N ILE A 16 -76.53 22.30 -11.70
CA ILE A 16 -76.94 21.81 -10.38
C ILE A 16 -77.00 20.29 -10.15
N CYS A 17 -76.10 19.74 -9.31
CA CYS A 17 -76.52 19.25 -7.99
C CYS A 17 -75.25 18.92 -7.14
N HIS A 18 -75.15 19.57 -5.99
CA HIS A 18 -74.18 19.31 -4.94
C HIS A 18 -74.50 18.00 -4.21
N LEU A 19 -73.45 17.11 -4.07
CA LEU A 19 -73.38 16.22 -2.92
C LEU A 19 -71.90 16.14 -2.52
N PRO A 20 -71.50 16.41 -1.28
CA PRO A 20 -70.13 16.29 -0.83
C PRO A 20 -69.87 14.82 -0.45
N VAL A 21 -69.08 14.15 -1.24
CA VAL A 21 -68.45 12.88 -0.82
C VAL A 21 -67.21 13.25 0.02
N VAL A 22 -67.36 13.08 1.32
CA VAL A 22 -66.26 13.18 2.26
C VAL A 22 -65.39 11.94 2.03
N PHE A 23 -64.28 12.07 1.29
CA PHE A 23 -63.21 11.08 1.22
C PHE A 23 -62.30 11.26 2.41
N CYS A 24 -62.48 10.43 3.47
CA CYS A 24 -61.50 10.30 4.55
C CYS A 24 -60.25 9.67 3.97
N PHE A 25 -59.20 10.48 3.65
CA PHE A 25 -57.86 10.02 3.46
C PHE A 25 -57.30 9.69 4.85
N LEU A 26 -57.32 8.41 5.21
CA LEU A 26 -56.44 7.86 6.26
C LEU A 26 -55.00 7.90 5.73
N LEU A 27 -54.29 9.01 6.03
CA LEU A 27 -52.85 9.09 5.91
C LEU A 27 -52.23 8.15 6.95
N PHE A 28 -51.96 6.91 6.53
CA PHE A 28 -50.98 6.07 7.20
C PHE A 28 -49.60 6.74 7.00
N GLY A 29 -49.26 7.61 7.92
CA GLY A 29 -47.89 8.11 8.07
C GLY A 29 -46.96 6.95 8.47
N PHE A 30 -46.37 6.28 7.46
CA PHE A 30 -45.17 5.49 7.69
C PHE A 30 -44.08 6.48 8.06
N SER A 31 -43.90 6.73 9.35
CA SER A 31 -42.68 7.34 9.88
C SER A 31 -41.57 6.33 9.64
N LEU A 32 -40.83 6.49 8.54
CA LEU A 32 -39.49 5.97 8.41
C LEU A 32 -38.64 6.64 9.49
N ALA A 33 -38.65 6.07 10.70
CA ALA A 33 -37.62 6.38 11.67
C ALA A 33 -36.29 6.01 11.00
N PRO A 34 -35.34 6.95 10.87
CA PRO A 34 -34.01 6.59 10.43
C PRO A 34 -33.50 5.53 11.41
N SER A 35 -33.17 4.35 10.91
CA SER A 35 -32.43 3.36 11.69
C SER A 35 -31.22 4.08 12.25
N PRO A 36 -30.93 4.01 13.56
CA PRO A 36 -29.70 4.58 14.10
C PRO A 36 -28.56 3.90 13.35
N ALA A 37 -27.89 4.64 12.50
CA ALA A 37 -26.60 4.24 11.99
C ALA A 37 -25.70 4.17 13.25
N PHE A 38 -25.51 2.96 13.78
CA PHE A 38 -24.45 2.74 14.76
C PHE A 38 -23.15 3.11 14.06
N ALA A 39 -22.63 4.30 14.35
CA ALA A 39 -21.29 4.66 13.97
C ALA A 39 -20.40 3.58 14.59
N GLU A 40 -19.71 2.82 13.73
CA GLU A 40 -18.75 1.80 14.16
C GLU A 40 -17.71 2.53 15.02
N LYS A 41 -17.55 2.10 16.27
CA LYS A 41 -16.65 2.77 17.22
C LYS A 41 -15.22 2.53 16.73
N VAL A 42 -14.58 3.54 16.16
CA VAL A 42 -13.15 3.51 15.83
C VAL A 42 -12.36 3.60 17.12
N TYR A 43 -11.63 2.53 17.46
CA TYR A 43 -10.85 2.46 18.72
C TYR A 43 -9.54 3.24 18.63
N ILE A 44 -8.95 3.31 17.45
CA ILE A 44 -7.69 4.02 17.20
C ILE A 44 -7.89 4.96 16.02
N ASP A 45 -7.85 6.25 16.28
CA ASP A 45 -7.71 7.24 15.21
C ASP A 45 -6.23 7.32 14.79
N ILE A 46 -5.87 6.57 13.78
CA ILE A 46 -4.49 6.49 13.28
C ILE A 46 -3.98 7.78 12.63
N THR A 47 -4.82 8.80 12.53
CA THR A 47 -4.44 10.13 12.00
C THR A 47 -4.05 11.11 13.11
N SER A 48 -4.33 10.78 14.37
CA SER A 48 -4.04 11.64 15.51
C SER A 48 -2.54 11.73 15.80
N PRO A 49 -1.98 12.92 15.98
CA PRO A 49 -0.60 13.08 16.42
C PRO A 49 -0.43 12.62 17.88
N GLY A 50 0.66 11.89 18.18
CA GLY A 50 0.97 11.44 19.55
C GLY A 50 0.12 10.25 20.02
N LEU A 51 -0.19 9.32 19.12
CA LEU A 51 -0.93 8.08 19.44
C LEU A 51 -0.29 7.35 20.63
N LYS A 52 -1.09 7.15 21.69
CA LYS A 52 -0.77 6.19 22.75
C LYS A 52 -1.03 4.79 22.20
N MET A 53 -0.04 3.91 22.31
CA MET A 53 -0.21 2.50 21.93
C MET A 53 -1.30 1.87 22.80
N LEU A 54 -2.22 1.13 22.16
CA LEU A 54 -3.34 0.48 22.82
C LEU A 54 -2.87 -0.88 23.41
N PRO A 55 -2.99 -1.10 24.73
CA PRO A 55 -2.61 -2.39 25.34
C PRO A 55 -3.51 -3.52 24.85
N ILE A 56 -2.94 -4.52 24.19
CA ILE A 56 -3.64 -5.69 23.68
C ILE A 56 -3.02 -6.99 24.19
N ALA A 57 -3.84 -7.91 24.65
CA ALA A 57 -3.43 -9.26 24.98
C ALA A 57 -3.86 -10.21 23.84
N VAL A 58 -2.91 -10.84 23.18
CA VAL A 58 -3.15 -11.92 22.22
C VAL A 58 -2.82 -13.21 22.92
N GLN A 59 -3.84 -14.01 23.26
CA GLN A 59 -3.62 -15.31 23.92
C GLN A 59 -3.05 -16.32 22.92
N ASP A 60 -2.30 -17.30 23.42
CA ASP A 60 -1.89 -18.46 22.64
C ASP A 60 -3.11 -19.20 22.08
N PHE A 61 -3.05 -19.59 20.81
CA PHE A 61 -4.11 -20.38 20.18
C PHE A 61 -3.82 -21.87 20.36
N PRO A 62 -4.54 -22.60 21.27
CA PRO A 62 -4.36 -24.02 21.43
C PRO A 62 -4.50 -24.76 20.10
N GLY A 63 -3.61 -25.71 19.88
CA GLY A 63 -3.51 -26.46 18.63
C GLY A 63 -2.46 -25.94 17.66
N ASN A 64 -2.22 -24.62 17.60
CA ASN A 64 -1.13 -24.05 16.81
C ASN A 64 -0.74 -22.64 17.31
N LYS A 65 0.21 -22.59 18.25
CA LYS A 65 0.73 -21.34 18.82
C LYS A 65 1.36 -20.42 17.75
N GLN A 66 1.95 -20.96 16.69
CA GLN A 66 2.58 -20.14 15.64
C GLN A 66 1.60 -19.13 15.01
N ILE A 67 0.30 -19.48 14.95
CA ILE A 67 -0.71 -18.54 14.39
C ILE A 67 -0.85 -17.32 15.31
N SER A 68 -0.99 -17.53 16.64
CA SER A 68 -1.10 -16.43 17.60
C SER A 68 0.17 -15.58 17.66
N ASP A 69 1.35 -16.22 17.59
CA ASP A 69 2.62 -15.50 17.58
C ASP A 69 2.72 -14.56 16.37
N ILE A 70 2.37 -15.03 15.18
CA ILE A 70 2.36 -14.18 13.97
C ILE A 70 1.34 -13.04 14.09
N VAL A 71 0.14 -13.31 14.61
CA VAL A 71 -0.88 -12.27 14.84
C VAL A 71 -0.35 -11.19 15.78
N LYS A 72 0.33 -11.61 16.86
CA LYS A 72 0.95 -10.71 17.84
C LYS A 72 2.05 -9.87 17.20
N ASP A 73 2.98 -10.50 16.47
CA ASP A 73 4.07 -9.83 15.79
C ASP A 73 3.56 -8.81 14.78
N ASP A 74 2.53 -9.17 13.99
CA ASP A 74 1.89 -8.27 13.01
C ASP A 74 1.31 -7.02 13.69
N LEU A 75 0.56 -7.21 14.77
CA LEU A 75 -0.06 -6.09 15.49
C LEU A 75 0.98 -5.21 16.17
N ASP A 76 1.96 -5.79 16.85
CA ASP A 76 3.04 -5.06 17.53
C ASP A 76 3.87 -4.23 16.55
N PHE A 77 4.21 -4.80 15.39
CA PHE A 77 4.96 -4.11 14.35
C PHE A 77 4.31 -2.78 13.94
N THR A 78 2.98 -2.69 13.97
CA THR A 78 2.26 -1.47 13.57
C THR A 78 2.64 -0.25 14.42
N GLY A 79 3.10 -0.46 15.66
CA GLY A 79 3.33 0.59 16.65
C GLY A 79 2.05 1.26 17.15
N LEU A 80 0.89 0.69 16.85
CA LEU A 80 -0.42 1.12 17.37
C LEU A 80 -0.81 0.35 18.62
N PHE A 81 -0.26 -0.84 18.77
CA PHE A 81 -0.56 -1.74 19.86
C PHE A 81 0.67 -1.95 20.74
N ASN A 82 0.42 -2.08 22.03
CA ASN A 82 1.40 -2.57 23.01
C ASN A 82 0.95 -3.97 23.39
N CYS A 83 1.54 -4.99 22.74
CA CYS A 83 1.22 -6.37 23.02
C CYS A 83 1.73 -6.75 24.41
N LEU A 84 0.82 -7.21 25.28
CA LEU A 84 1.18 -7.65 26.63
C LEU A 84 2.03 -8.92 26.56
N ASP A 85 2.85 -9.14 27.63
CA ASP A 85 3.74 -10.30 27.73
C ASP A 85 2.96 -11.62 27.74
N ASP A 86 3.51 -12.67 27.11
CA ASP A 86 2.91 -14.01 27.00
C ASP A 86 2.72 -14.69 28.36
N SER A 87 3.46 -14.26 29.40
CA SER A 87 3.30 -14.77 30.77
C SER A 87 1.94 -14.41 31.39
N VAL A 88 1.21 -13.48 30.75
CA VAL A 88 -0.11 -13.00 31.23
C VAL A 88 -1.23 -13.84 30.65
N GLN A 89 -1.25 -15.15 30.90
CA GLN A 89 -2.34 -16.03 30.53
C GLN A 89 -3.23 -16.34 31.75
N ILE A 90 -4.20 -15.48 32.03
CA ILE A 90 -5.10 -15.61 33.17
C ILE A 90 -6.31 -16.48 32.90
N GLU A 91 -6.71 -16.61 31.67
CA GLU A 91 -7.85 -17.43 31.26
C GLU A 91 -7.38 -18.54 30.31
N ARG A 92 -7.96 -19.71 30.46
CA ARG A 92 -7.80 -20.72 29.41
C ARG A 92 -8.57 -20.28 28.16
N PRO A 93 -8.07 -20.58 26.97
CA PRO A 93 -8.72 -20.17 25.72
C PRO A 93 -10.15 -20.69 25.54
N ASP A 94 -10.49 -21.79 26.22
CA ASP A 94 -11.81 -22.42 26.19
C ASP A 94 -12.79 -21.89 27.26
N GLN A 95 -12.31 -21.05 28.18
CA GLN A 95 -13.16 -20.40 29.17
C GLN A 95 -13.88 -19.19 28.56
N PRO A 96 -15.09 -18.86 29.03
CA PRO A 96 -15.75 -17.61 28.69
C PRO A 96 -14.86 -16.41 29.03
N PHE A 97 -14.93 -15.37 28.20
CA PHE A 97 -14.20 -14.14 28.44
C PHE A 97 -14.70 -13.44 29.72
N ASN A 98 -13.79 -13.02 30.58
CA ASN A 98 -14.07 -12.29 31.81
C ASN A 98 -13.29 -10.96 31.83
N ALA A 99 -13.95 -9.87 31.51
CA ALA A 99 -13.34 -8.54 31.42
C ALA A 99 -12.61 -8.12 32.71
N ALA A 100 -13.16 -8.48 33.89
CA ALA A 100 -12.58 -8.08 35.18
C ALA A 100 -11.16 -8.67 35.39
N SER A 101 -10.90 -9.85 34.88
CA SER A 101 -9.59 -10.50 34.96
C SER A 101 -8.52 -9.74 34.19
N TRP A 102 -8.88 -9.19 33.03
CA TRP A 102 -7.96 -8.49 32.12
C TRP A 102 -7.77 -7.02 32.48
N LEU A 103 -8.80 -6.39 33.07
CA LEU A 103 -8.74 -4.98 33.50
C LEU A 103 -7.61 -4.76 34.52
N GLY A 104 -7.43 -5.69 35.45
CA GLY A 104 -6.38 -5.64 36.48
C GLY A 104 -4.94 -5.71 35.92
N LEU A 105 -4.78 -6.17 34.68
CA LEU A 105 -3.50 -6.26 33.97
C LEU A 105 -3.26 -5.10 33.01
N GLY A 106 -4.21 -4.18 32.93
CA GLY A 106 -4.13 -3.00 32.06
C GLY A 106 -4.36 -3.34 30.57
N ALA A 107 -4.93 -4.51 30.24
CA ALA A 107 -5.38 -4.79 28.90
C ALA A 107 -6.61 -3.96 28.55
N GLU A 108 -6.61 -3.32 27.39
CA GLU A 108 -7.79 -2.67 26.82
C GLU A 108 -8.50 -3.56 25.81
N LEU A 109 -7.76 -4.48 25.19
CA LEU A 109 -8.23 -5.44 24.21
C LEU A 109 -7.71 -6.85 24.51
N VAL A 110 -8.53 -7.86 24.21
CA VAL A 110 -8.13 -9.27 24.32
C VAL A 110 -8.53 -10.03 23.06
N VAL A 111 -7.57 -10.76 22.49
CA VAL A 111 -7.78 -11.68 21.38
C VAL A 111 -7.66 -13.11 21.88
N LYS A 112 -8.69 -13.90 21.69
CA LYS A 112 -8.75 -15.33 21.99
C LYS A 112 -8.93 -16.11 20.69
N GLY A 113 -8.26 -17.25 20.58
CA GLY A 113 -8.43 -18.12 19.43
C GLY A 113 -8.25 -19.59 19.78
N ARG A 114 -8.77 -20.46 18.93
CA ARG A 114 -8.60 -21.92 19.05
C ARG A 114 -8.42 -22.52 17.67
N VAL A 115 -7.48 -23.44 17.54
CA VAL A 115 -7.26 -24.24 16.34
C VAL A 115 -7.83 -25.65 16.56
N SER A 116 -8.69 -26.09 15.65
CA SER A 116 -9.30 -27.43 15.66
C SER A 116 -8.98 -28.15 14.37
N PHE A 117 -8.22 -29.23 14.43
CA PHE A 117 -7.90 -30.07 13.28
C PHE A 117 -9.02 -31.05 12.99
N PHE A 118 -9.43 -31.17 11.74
CA PHE A 118 -10.35 -32.20 11.27
C PHE A 118 -9.70 -33.21 10.33
N THR A 119 -8.49 -32.91 9.82
CA THR A 119 -7.56 -33.84 9.19
C THR A 119 -6.13 -33.48 9.58
N ALA A 120 -5.14 -34.29 9.22
CA ALA A 120 -3.72 -33.96 9.47
C ALA A 120 -3.29 -32.61 8.86
N ASN A 121 -3.91 -32.20 7.75
CA ASN A 121 -3.52 -31.01 7.00
C ASN A 121 -4.55 -29.88 7.02
N ASN A 122 -5.79 -30.14 7.45
CA ASN A 122 -6.86 -29.14 7.43
C ASN A 122 -7.31 -28.81 8.84
N PHE A 123 -7.50 -27.55 9.11
CA PHE A 123 -7.94 -27.06 10.40
C PHE A 123 -8.88 -25.85 10.28
N LEU A 124 -9.61 -25.61 11.35
CA LEU A 124 -10.44 -24.44 11.58
C LEU A 124 -9.82 -23.62 12.71
N VAL A 125 -9.77 -22.29 12.52
CA VAL A 125 -9.41 -21.35 13.58
C VAL A 125 -10.62 -20.51 13.89
N THR A 126 -11.09 -20.56 15.14
CA THR A 126 -12.11 -19.63 15.64
C THR A 126 -11.38 -18.53 16.40
N VAL A 127 -11.64 -17.26 16.07
CA VAL A 127 -11.03 -16.09 16.71
C VAL A 127 -12.12 -15.15 17.20
N SER A 128 -11.96 -14.67 18.43
CA SER A 128 -12.78 -13.60 19.00
C SER A 128 -11.88 -12.50 19.55
N ALA A 129 -12.28 -11.24 19.37
CA ALA A 129 -11.65 -10.07 19.97
C ALA A 129 -12.66 -9.32 20.85
N TYR A 130 -12.21 -8.90 22.03
CA TYR A 130 -13.06 -8.30 23.06
C TYR A 130 -12.53 -6.94 23.48
N ASP A 131 -13.43 -5.98 23.68
CA ASP A 131 -13.17 -4.74 24.42
C ASP A 131 -13.27 -5.06 25.92
N VAL A 132 -12.21 -4.78 26.67
CA VAL A 132 -12.17 -5.07 28.12
C VAL A 132 -13.03 -4.09 28.91
N SER A 133 -13.24 -2.88 28.42
CA SER A 133 -13.97 -1.82 29.15
C SER A 133 -15.44 -2.13 29.34
N ASP A 134 -16.09 -2.76 28.36
CA ASP A 134 -17.52 -3.08 28.35
C ASP A 134 -17.81 -4.57 28.15
N GLY A 135 -16.78 -5.41 27.95
CA GLY A 135 -16.90 -6.84 27.75
C GLY A 135 -17.46 -7.25 26.39
N ARG A 136 -17.58 -6.32 25.45
CA ARG A 136 -18.19 -6.54 24.13
C ARG A 136 -17.28 -7.35 23.21
N GLU A 137 -17.86 -8.38 22.56
CA GLU A 137 -17.22 -9.11 21.48
C GLU A 137 -17.28 -8.24 20.20
N MET A 138 -16.11 -7.76 19.75
CA MET A 138 -15.96 -6.88 18.58
C MET A 138 -15.75 -7.64 17.29
N LEU A 139 -15.11 -8.79 17.39
CA LEU A 139 -14.87 -9.70 16.28
C LEU A 139 -15.18 -11.13 16.74
N LYS A 140 -15.93 -11.86 15.92
CA LYS A 140 -16.03 -13.32 16.01
C LYS A 140 -16.00 -13.87 14.59
N LYS A 141 -14.99 -14.68 14.30
CA LYS A 141 -14.82 -15.21 12.94
C LYS A 141 -14.17 -16.58 12.95
N GLU A 142 -14.61 -17.40 11.98
CA GLU A 142 -14.04 -18.71 11.74
C GLU A 142 -13.28 -18.71 10.40
N TYR A 143 -12.14 -19.39 10.39
CA TYR A 143 -11.26 -19.48 9.23
C TYR A 143 -10.89 -20.94 9.00
N ALA A 144 -11.21 -21.47 7.82
CA ALA A 144 -10.73 -22.77 7.38
C ALA A 144 -9.42 -22.62 6.60
N SER A 145 -8.44 -23.48 6.87
CA SER A 145 -7.13 -23.42 6.22
C SER A 145 -6.42 -24.77 6.22
N THR A 146 -5.26 -24.79 5.56
CA THR A 146 -4.32 -25.90 5.56
C THR A 146 -3.05 -25.54 6.32
N THR A 147 -2.29 -26.54 6.76
CA THR A 147 -1.01 -26.34 7.46
C THR A 147 -0.03 -25.51 6.64
N GLU A 148 -0.01 -25.63 5.32
CA GLU A 148 0.84 -24.85 4.41
C GLU A 148 0.44 -23.36 4.39
N LEU A 149 -0.83 -23.06 4.56
CA LEU A 149 -1.37 -21.70 4.52
C LEU A 149 -1.55 -21.07 5.92
N ALA A 150 -1.09 -21.74 6.97
CA ALA A 150 -1.25 -21.27 8.36
C ALA A 150 -0.72 -19.85 8.57
N ARG A 151 0.45 -19.52 7.99
CA ARG A 151 1.02 -18.17 8.05
C ARG A 151 0.13 -17.14 7.33
N THR A 152 -0.32 -17.45 6.12
CA THR A 152 -1.23 -16.56 5.35
C THR A 152 -2.53 -16.31 6.09
N LEU A 153 -3.01 -17.35 6.79
CA LEU A 153 -4.20 -17.23 7.63
C LEU A 153 -3.94 -16.31 8.84
N ALA A 154 -2.79 -16.45 9.53
CA ALA A 154 -2.43 -15.59 10.65
C ALA A 154 -2.41 -14.11 10.24
N HIS A 155 -1.78 -13.77 9.11
CA HIS A 155 -1.82 -12.42 8.53
C HIS A 155 -3.26 -11.96 8.21
N SER A 156 -4.13 -12.87 7.78
CA SER A 156 -5.55 -12.54 7.54
C SER A 156 -6.30 -12.25 8.83
N ILE A 157 -6.02 -12.98 9.89
CA ILE A 157 -6.57 -12.75 11.24
C ILE A 157 -6.10 -11.41 11.77
N ALA A 158 -4.78 -11.12 11.70
CA ALA A 158 -4.22 -9.83 12.11
C ALA A 158 -4.86 -8.66 11.34
N ASN A 159 -5.06 -8.83 10.02
CA ASN A 159 -5.72 -7.83 9.19
C ASN A 159 -7.17 -7.56 9.63
N ASP A 160 -7.93 -8.59 9.92
CA ASP A 160 -9.33 -8.44 10.35
C ASP A 160 -9.43 -7.77 11.72
N ILE A 161 -8.56 -8.15 12.68
CA ILE A 161 -8.44 -7.48 13.99
C ILE A 161 -8.07 -6.01 13.78
N TYR A 162 -7.03 -5.74 13.01
CA TYR A 162 -6.59 -4.38 12.71
C TYR A 162 -7.71 -3.54 12.09
N THR A 163 -8.46 -4.15 11.15
CA THR A 163 -9.57 -3.46 10.45
C THR A 163 -10.70 -3.10 11.41
N VAL A 164 -11.09 -4.00 12.29
CA VAL A 164 -12.14 -3.73 13.30
C VAL A 164 -11.71 -2.61 14.26
N LEU A 165 -10.43 -2.53 14.61
CA LEU A 165 -9.92 -1.56 15.55
C LEU A 165 -9.65 -0.18 14.96
N THR A 166 -9.28 -0.12 13.69
CA THR A 166 -8.83 1.13 13.04
C THR A 166 -9.77 1.65 11.95
N GLY A 167 -10.72 0.81 11.51
CA GLY A 167 -11.56 1.09 10.34
C GLY A 167 -10.81 1.01 8.99
N GLN A 168 -9.54 0.61 8.98
CA GLN A 168 -8.71 0.55 7.77
C GLN A 168 -8.09 -0.84 7.60
N GLN A 169 -7.83 -1.22 6.35
CA GLN A 169 -7.09 -2.47 6.08
C GLN A 169 -5.62 -2.34 6.49
N GLY A 170 -5.05 -3.40 7.04
CA GLY A 170 -3.62 -3.50 7.34
C GLY A 170 -2.81 -3.97 6.11
N ILE A 171 -1.48 -3.86 6.25
CA ILE A 171 -0.53 -4.25 5.19
C ILE A 171 -0.25 -5.76 5.14
N PHE A 172 -0.80 -6.55 6.05
CA PHE A 172 -0.37 -7.92 6.37
C PHE A 172 -0.57 -8.91 5.22
N LYS A 173 -1.39 -8.58 4.21
CA LYS A 173 -1.61 -9.40 3.01
C LYS A 173 -0.82 -8.92 1.79
N THR A 174 0.06 -7.95 1.97
CA THR A 174 0.83 -7.37 0.87
C THR A 174 2.14 -8.12 0.63
N ARG A 175 2.74 -7.90 -0.52
CA ARG A 175 4.01 -8.51 -0.92
C ARG A 175 5.01 -7.44 -1.32
N ILE A 176 6.27 -7.79 -1.25
CA ILE A 176 7.39 -6.95 -1.67
C ILE A 176 8.10 -7.66 -2.81
N ALA A 177 8.24 -6.98 -3.95
CA ALA A 177 9.12 -7.39 -5.03
C ALA A 177 10.51 -6.79 -4.78
N PHE A 178 11.57 -7.55 -5.02
CA PHE A 178 12.93 -7.08 -4.86
C PHE A 178 13.91 -7.82 -5.78
N ILE A 179 15.11 -7.30 -5.93
CA ILE A 179 16.16 -7.93 -6.72
C ILE A 179 17.15 -8.61 -5.79
N ALA A 180 17.21 -9.95 -5.85
CA ALA A 180 18.21 -10.74 -5.18
C ALA A 180 19.47 -10.83 -6.04
N ASP A 181 20.67 -10.59 -5.48
CA ASP A 181 21.96 -10.76 -6.16
C ASP A 181 22.58 -12.09 -5.70
N LYS A 182 22.48 -13.09 -6.55
CA LYS A 182 22.98 -14.45 -6.32
C LYS A 182 24.34 -14.64 -7.01
N ARG A 183 25.40 -14.12 -6.39
CA ARG A 183 26.80 -14.24 -6.89
C ARG A 183 27.02 -13.59 -8.26
N GLY A 184 26.36 -12.44 -8.49
CA GLY A 184 26.48 -11.67 -9.73
C GLY A 184 25.34 -11.88 -10.74
N GLU A 185 24.61 -12.98 -10.66
CA GLU A 185 23.33 -13.12 -11.35
C GLU A 185 22.21 -12.55 -10.47
N LYS A 186 21.41 -11.66 -11.03
CA LYS A 186 20.29 -11.05 -10.33
C LYS A 186 19.00 -11.76 -10.69
N GLU A 187 18.17 -11.99 -9.69
CA GLU A 187 16.84 -12.56 -9.84
C GLU A 187 15.79 -11.63 -9.26
N LEU A 188 14.66 -11.47 -9.96
CA LEU A 188 13.47 -10.82 -9.42
C LEU A 188 12.76 -11.80 -8.49
N GLU A 189 12.61 -11.44 -7.23
CA GLU A 189 11.96 -12.25 -6.21
C GLU A 189 10.80 -11.51 -5.55
N LEU A 190 9.89 -12.30 -4.99
CA LEU A 190 8.73 -11.83 -4.23
C LEU A 190 8.79 -12.40 -2.82
N MET A 191 8.42 -11.59 -1.82
CA MET A 191 8.28 -12.05 -0.42
C MET A 191 7.05 -11.44 0.20
N ASP A 192 6.59 -11.98 1.33
CA ASP A 192 5.58 -11.32 2.14
C ASP A 192 6.15 -10.03 2.74
N TRP A 193 5.27 -9.15 3.21
CA TRP A 193 5.65 -7.86 3.76
C TRP A 193 6.69 -7.95 4.88
N ASP A 194 6.70 -9.04 5.64
CA ASP A 194 7.58 -9.31 6.78
C ASP A 194 8.86 -10.09 6.41
N GLY A 195 9.11 -10.29 5.11
CA GLY A 195 10.31 -10.95 4.61
C GLY A 195 10.24 -12.48 4.51
N HIS A 196 9.10 -13.08 4.84
CA HIS A 196 8.91 -14.52 4.73
C HIS A 196 8.39 -14.93 3.34
N ARG A 197 8.32 -16.26 3.10
CA ARG A 197 7.85 -16.88 1.85
C ARG A 197 8.49 -16.28 0.59
N VAL A 198 9.81 -16.14 0.63
CA VAL A 198 10.58 -15.70 -0.55
C VAL A 198 10.36 -16.67 -1.70
N GLN A 199 9.91 -16.15 -2.84
CA GLN A 199 9.63 -16.89 -4.05
C GLN A 199 10.37 -16.28 -5.23
N GLY A 200 11.24 -17.05 -5.87
CA GLY A 200 11.83 -16.66 -7.15
C GLY A 200 10.80 -16.64 -8.27
N THR A 201 10.90 -15.66 -9.14
CA THR A 201 10.04 -15.57 -10.33
C THR A 201 10.61 -16.32 -11.55
N GLY A 202 11.88 -16.78 -11.46
CA GLY A 202 12.63 -17.33 -12.60
C GLY A 202 13.14 -16.25 -13.57
N ILE A 203 12.89 -14.97 -13.29
CA ILE A 203 13.39 -13.86 -14.10
C ILE A 203 14.80 -13.52 -13.64
N THR A 204 15.80 -13.86 -14.47
CA THR A 204 17.21 -13.61 -14.19
C THR A 204 17.86 -12.72 -15.25
N SER A 205 18.89 -11.97 -14.84
CA SER A 205 19.76 -11.19 -15.71
C SER A 205 21.01 -10.72 -14.95
N GLY A 206 22.09 -10.39 -15.66
CA GLY A 206 23.24 -9.72 -15.07
C GLY A 206 22.89 -8.36 -14.46
N ILE A 207 21.95 -7.64 -15.06
CA ILE A 207 21.42 -6.38 -14.58
C ILE A 207 19.90 -6.43 -14.57
N LEU A 208 19.33 -6.33 -13.37
CA LEU A 208 17.90 -6.15 -13.08
C LEU A 208 17.73 -4.99 -12.13
N MET A 209 16.71 -4.16 -12.31
CA MET A 209 16.43 -3.03 -11.44
C MET A 209 14.99 -2.51 -11.54
N THR A 210 14.62 -1.67 -10.60
CA THR A 210 13.37 -0.87 -10.59
C THR A 210 12.10 -1.70 -10.81
N PRO A 211 11.83 -2.73 -9.96
CA PRO A 211 10.53 -3.37 -10.00
C PRO A 211 9.45 -2.38 -9.54
N HIS A 212 8.32 -2.34 -10.24
CA HIS A 212 7.15 -1.51 -9.89
C HIS A 212 5.87 -2.29 -10.10
N TRP A 213 5.08 -2.42 -9.04
CA TRP A 213 3.77 -3.06 -9.11
C TRP A 213 2.76 -2.20 -9.89
N SER A 214 1.89 -2.88 -10.64
CA SER A 214 0.67 -2.24 -11.14
C SER A 214 -0.32 -1.99 -9.99
N PRO A 215 -1.12 -0.91 -10.02
CA PRO A 215 -2.13 -0.62 -9.00
C PRO A 215 -3.12 -1.75 -8.75
N ASP A 216 -3.42 -2.58 -9.74
CA ASP A 216 -4.29 -3.75 -9.66
C ASP A 216 -3.59 -5.03 -9.12
N LYS A 217 -2.32 -4.96 -8.72
CA LYS A 217 -1.45 -6.07 -8.23
C LYS A 217 -1.21 -7.20 -9.22
N THR A 218 -1.68 -7.11 -10.45
CA THR A 218 -1.62 -8.22 -11.40
C THR A 218 -0.30 -8.29 -12.14
N LYS A 219 0.47 -7.18 -12.16
CA LYS A 219 1.66 -7.05 -12.99
C LYS A 219 2.81 -6.37 -12.25
N LEU A 220 4.04 -6.64 -12.71
CA LEU A 220 5.26 -5.92 -12.34
C LEU A 220 5.94 -5.40 -13.61
N LEU A 221 6.25 -4.09 -13.62
CA LEU A 221 7.25 -3.52 -14.52
C LEU A 221 8.62 -3.67 -13.90
N TYR A 222 9.62 -3.90 -14.71
CA TYR A 222 11.02 -3.89 -14.29
C TYR A 222 11.95 -3.62 -15.48
N SER A 223 13.18 -3.23 -15.19
CA SER A 223 14.20 -2.98 -16.20
C SER A 223 15.26 -4.08 -16.17
N ALA A 224 15.68 -4.53 -17.34
CA ALA A 224 16.74 -5.50 -17.48
C ALA A 224 17.65 -5.17 -18.68
N GLU A 225 18.93 -5.50 -18.55
CA GLU A 225 19.81 -5.56 -19.70
C GLU A 225 19.84 -7.00 -20.23
N ARG A 226 19.47 -7.17 -21.52
CA ARG A 226 19.55 -8.46 -22.21
C ARG A 226 20.22 -8.27 -23.55
N ARG A 227 21.25 -9.08 -23.83
CA ARG A 227 22.03 -8.99 -25.09
C ARG A 227 22.59 -7.58 -25.36
N ARG A 228 23.06 -6.89 -24.31
CA ARG A 228 23.56 -5.51 -24.34
C ARG A 228 22.50 -4.45 -24.71
N GLN A 229 21.23 -4.78 -24.60
CA GLN A 229 20.12 -3.87 -24.79
C GLN A 229 19.36 -3.68 -23.48
N TRP A 230 19.16 -2.45 -23.09
CA TRP A 230 18.32 -2.08 -21.96
C TRP A 230 16.87 -2.04 -22.37
N GLY A 231 16.05 -2.80 -21.68
CA GLY A 231 14.61 -2.87 -21.93
C GLY A 231 13.77 -2.78 -20.68
N ILE A 232 12.50 -2.42 -20.87
CA ILE A 232 11.46 -2.51 -19.86
C ILE A 232 10.61 -3.72 -20.18
N TYR A 233 10.39 -4.54 -19.17
CA TYR A 233 9.66 -5.79 -19.23
C TYR A 233 8.46 -5.75 -18.29
N LEU A 234 7.45 -6.52 -18.62
CA LEU A 234 6.24 -6.71 -17.83
C LEU A 234 6.14 -8.20 -17.45
N LEU A 235 6.05 -8.47 -16.16
CA LEU A 235 5.73 -9.78 -15.61
C LEU A 235 4.25 -9.82 -15.23
N ASP A 236 3.53 -10.82 -15.74
CA ASP A 236 2.21 -11.20 -15.22
C ASP A 236 2.41 -12.09 -13.99
N ILE A 237 1.86 -11.66 -12.86
CA ILE A 237 2.09 -12.31 -11.56
C ILE A 237 1.40 -13.67 -11.45
N ALA A 238 0.20 -13.80 -12.01
CA ALA A 238 -0.55 -15.06 -11.93
C ALA A 238 0.00 -16.12 -12.87
N ALA A 239 0.36 -15.72 -14.09
CA ALA A 239 0.88 -16.61 -15.11
C ALA A 239 2.40 -16.85 -14.98
N MET A 240 3.12 -16.03 -14.22
CA MET A 240 4.59 -15.98 -14.16
C MET A 240 5.22 -15.87 -15.56
N LYS A 241 4.56 -15.12 -16.44
CA LYS A 241 5.02 -14.87 -17.82
C LYS A 241 5.48 -13.45 -18.00
N GLU A 242 6.66 -13.29 -18.56
CA GLU A 242 7.17 -11.99 -18.96
C GLU A 242 6.96 -11.68 -20.44
N ARG A 243 6.89 -10.39 -20.75
CA ARG A 243 7.00 -9.87 -22.12
C ARG A 243 7.82 -8.57 -22.13
N GLY A 244 8.60 -8.37 -23.19
CA GLY A 244 9.24 -7.08 -23.46
C GLY A 244 8.18 -6.03 -23.81
N LEU A 245 8.30 -4.83 -23.22
CA LEU A 245 7.45 -3.69 -23.55
C LEU A 245 8.23 -2.62 -24.33
N ILE A 246 9.27 -2.06 -23.74
CA ILE A 246 10.07 -1.00 -24.33
C ILE A 246 11.45 -1.57 -24.62
N LEU A 247 11.70 -1.86 -25.90
CA LEU A 247 12.96 -2.44 -26.38
C LEU A 247 13.64 -1.52 -27.40
N MET A 248 13.50 -0.21 -27.20
CA MET A 248 14.10 0.81 -28.07
C MET A 248 15.59 0.95 -27.80
N ASN A 249 16.31 1.54 -28.77
CA ASN A 249 17.73 1.88 -28.58
C ASN A 249 17.92 2.83 -27.39
N GLY A 250 19.09 2.76 -26.76
CA GLY A 250 19.45 3.55 -25.59
C GLY A 250 19.05 2.89 -24.27
N LEU A 251 19.19 3.64 -23.20
CA LEU A 251 18.79 3.22 -21.85
C LEU A 251 17.29 3.37 -21.70
N ASN A 252 16.60 2.32 -21.26
CA ASN A 252 15.19 2.32 -20.94
C ASN A 252 15.00 1.80 -19.51
N ILE A 253 14.51 2.65 -18.59
CA ILE A 253 14.33 2.33 -17.19
C ILE A 253 12.88 2.57 -16.79
N ALA A 254 12.26 1.54 -16.20
CA ALA A 254 10.89 1.59 -15.71
C ALA A 254 10.73 2.62 -14.57
N GLY A 255 9.63 3.32 -14.59
CA GLY A 255 9.05 4.04 -13.49
C GLY A 255 7.70 3.43 -13.11
N ASN A 256 6.87 4.18 -12.42
CA ASN A 256 5.60 3.70 -11.90
C ASN A 256 4.49 3.67 -12.95
N PHE A 257 3.48 2.85 -12.67
CA PHE A 257 2.19 2.97 -13.35
C PHE A 257 1.44 4.23 -12.94
N PHE A 258 0.57 4.69 -13.83
CA PHE A 258 -0.55 5.57 -13.46
C PHE A 258 -1.63 4.76 -12.71
N PRO A 259 -2.54 5.43 -11.97
CA PRO A 259 -3.56 4.74 -11.16
C PRO A 259 -4.51 3.83 -11.96
N ASP A 260 -4.64 4.05 -13.28
CA ASP A 260 -5.47 3.26 -14.18
C ASP A 260 -4.91 1.86 -14.52
N SER A 261 -3.69 1.53 -14.08
CA SER A 261 -2.96 0.28 -14.39
C SER A 261 -2.68 0.04 -15.89
N HIS A 262 -2.95 1.01 -16.75
CA HIS A 262 -2.77 0.91 -18.20
C HIS A 262 -1.60 1.74 -18.71
N GLU A 263 -1.39 2.92 -18.15
CA GLU A 263 -0.27 3.80 -18.49
C GLU A 263 0.84 3.71 -17.46
N PHE A 264 2.06 3.97 -17.90
CA PHE A 264 3.24 4.02 -17.04
C PHE A 264 4.23 5.07 -17.52
N VAL A 265 4.98 5.64 -16.59
CA VAL A 265 6.10 6.53 -16.89
C VAL A 265 7.39 5.74 -16.98
N PHE A 266 8.33 6.22 -17.73
CA PHE A 266 9.67 5.63 -17.81
C PHE A 266 10.72 6.65 -18.27
N THR A 267 11.97 6.36 -17.97
CA THR A 267 13.13 7.09 -18.49
C THR A 267 13.61 6.43 -19.78
N SER A 268 13.92 7.23 -20.81
CA SER A 268 14.60 6.74 -22.00
C SER A 268 15.63 7.73 -22.53
N SER A 269 16.73 7.20 -23.07
CA SER A 269 17.74 7.99 -23.79
C SER A 269 17.67 7.77 -25.31
N LYS A 270 16.55 7.30 -25.85
CA LYS A 270 16.38 6.99 -27.29
C LYS A 270 16.65 8.17 -28.23
N ASP A 271 16.38 9.39 -27.74
CA ASP A 271 16.57 10.63 -28.52
C ASP A 271 17.90 11.34 -28.16
N LEU A 272 18.94 10.57 -27.85
CA LEU A 272 20.30 11.03 -27.48
C LEU A 272 20.40 11.71 -26.11
N ASN A 273 19.29 12.11 -25.51
CA ASN A 273 19.23 12.74 -24.21
C ASN A 273 18.24 12.01 -23.32
N TYR A 274 18.56 11.90 -22.01
CA TYR A 274 17.65 11.34 -21.04
C TYR A 274 16.40 12.20 -20.92
N GLY A 275 15.25 11.58 -20.97
CA GLY A 275 13.97 12.24 -20.81
C GLY A 275 12.93 11.27 -20.22
N ILE A 276 11.80 11.86 -19.82
CA ILE A 276 10.69 11.10 -19.24
C ILE A 276 9.60 10.93 -20.29
N TYR A 277 9.13 9.72 -20.38
CA TYR A 277 8.14 9.28 -21.36
C TYR A 277 6.95 8.64 -20.64
N VAL A 278 5.80 8.67 -21.31
CA VAL A 278 4.59 7.90 -20.95
C VAL A 278 4.28 6.94 -22.07
N ALA A 279 3.99 5.70 -21.72
CA ALA A 279 3.48 4.70 -22.65
C ALA A 279 2.26 4.00 -22.05
N ASN A 280 1.46 3.40 -22.93
CA ASN A 280 0.31 2.59 -22.57
C ASN A 280 0.63 1.13 -22.87
N LEU A 281 0.13 0.18 -22.05
CA LEU A 281 0.36 -1.26 -22.23
C LEU A 281 -0.14 -1.79 -23.59
N GLY A 282 -1.11 -1.13 -24.21
CA GLY A 282 -1.62 -1.41 -25.57
C GLY A 282 -0.89 -0.64 -26.68
N ASN A 283 -0.18 0.46 -26.34
CA ASN A 283 0.60 1.26 -27.30
C ASN A 283 1.96 1.64 -26.68
N ILE A 284 2.99 0.90 -27.05
CA ILE A 284 4.33 0.96 -26.47
C ILE A 284 5.24 2.05 -27.10
N HIS A 285 4.75 2.88 -28.03
CA HIS A 285 5.59 3.85 -28.72
C HIS A 285 6.09 5.00 -27.85
N GLY A 286 5.53 5.21 -26.69
CA GLY A 286 5.99 6.17 -25.69
C GLY A 286 6.02 7.64 -26.18
N ARG A 287 5.21 8.49 -25.56
CA ARG A 287 5.23 9.94 -25.76
C ARG A 287 6.19 10.58 -24.77
N LYS A 288 7.14 11.38 -25.26
CA LYS A 288 8.04 12.18 -24.40
C LYS A 288 7.25 13.30 -23.74
N ILE A 289 7.28 13.38 -22.43
CA ILE A 289 6.58 14.42 -21.65
C ILE A 289 7.54 15.42 -21.02
N ILE A 290 8.76 15.00 -20.64
CA ILE A 290 9.79 15.92 -20.17
C ILE A 290 10.99 15.82 -21.12
N SER A 291 11.32 16.95 -21.71
CA SER A 291 12.44 17.10 -22.63
C SER A 291 13.24 18.32 -22.26
N SER A 292 14.50 18.12 -21.94
CA SER A 292 15.42 19.22 -21.62
C SER A 292 16.84 18.86 -22.07
N PRO A 293 17.79 19.80 -22.12
CA PRO A 293 19.20 19.49 -22.36
C PRO A 293 19.86 18.79 -21.15
N TRP A 294 19.16 18.62 -20.06
CA TRP A 294 19.62 18.04 -18.81
C TRP A 294 19.27 16.55 -18.71
N ILE A 295 19.78 15.89 -17.68
CA ILE A 295 19.44 14.50 -17.37
C ILE A 295 18.15 14.49 -16.55
N ASP A 296 17.05 14.02 -17.12
CA ASP A 296 15.75 13.86 -16.47
C ASP A 296 15.44 12.35 -16.34
N VAL A 297 15.40 11.83 -15.10
CA VAL A 297 15.33 10.38 -14.83
C VAL A 297 14.50 10.06 -13.59
N SER A 298 14.26 8.74 -13.35
CA SER A 298 13.60 8.21 -12.15
C SER A 298 12.24 8.85 -11.83
N PRO A 299 11.29 8.82 -12.76
CA PRO A 299 9.96 9.38 -12.52
C PRO A 299 9.16 8.53 -11.53
N SER A 300 8.32 9.21 -10.71
CA SER A 300 7.29 8.59 -9.86
C SER A 300 5.99 9.38 -9.97
N VAL A 301 4.88 8.68 -10.17
CA VAL A 301 3.54 9.25 -10.41
C VAL A 301 2.82 9.49 -9.09
N SER A 302 2.09 10.60 -8.97
CA SER A 302 1.20 10.86 -7.84
C SER A 302 0.01 9.88 -7.81
N PRO A 303 -0.56 9.57 -6.62
CA PRO A 303 -1.65 8.61 -6.52
C PRO A 303 -2.94 9.04 -7.21
N ASP A 304 -3.12 10.34 -7.49
CA ASP A 304 -4.23 10.86 -8.29
C ASP A 304 -3.92 10.93 -9.80
N GLY A 305 -2.70 10.55 -10.20
CA GLY A 305 -2.25 10.55 -11.59
C GLY A 305 -2.06 11.92 -12.23
N LYS A 306 -2.13 13.02 -11.46
CA LYS A 306 -2.07 14.38 -12.00
C LYS A 306 -0.68 15.00 -12.04
N SER A 307 0.25 14.43 -11.25
CA SER A 307 1.61 14.97 -11.11
C SER A 307 2.66 13.86 -11.19
N ILE A 308 3.86 14.26 -11.55
CA ILE A 308 5.03 13.39 -11.64
C ILE A 308 6.19 14.07 -10.91
N VAL A 309 6.86 13.36 -10.00
CA VAL A 309 8.15 13.77 -9.46
C VAL A 309 9.26 13.01 -10.17
N PHE A 310 10.39 13.66 -10.36
CA PHE A 310 11.53 13.08 -11.07
C PHE A 310 12.84 13.72 -10.66
N VAL A 311 13.93 13.11 -11.02
CA VAL A 311 15.29 13.65 -10.80
C VAL A 311 15.73 14.45 -12.01
N SER A 312 16.28 15.65 -11.77
CA SER A 312 16.95 16.44 -12.80
C SER A 312 18.22 17.09 -12.29
N ASN A 313 19.24 17.17 -13.13
CA ASN A 313 20.49 17.86 -12.82
C ASN A 313 20.54 19.32 -13.35
N ARG A 314 19.41 19.89 -13.76
CA ARG A 314 19.31 21.25 -14.35
C ARG A 314 19.77 22.37 -13.40
N SER A 315 19.83 22.11 -12.11
CA SER A 315 20.38 23.06 -11.10
C SER A 315 21.84 22.79 -10.75
N GLY A 316 22.57 22.04 -11.59
CA GLY A 316 24.00 21.68 -11.40
C GLY A 316 24.19 20.28 -10.81
N HIS A 317 23.36 19.86 -9.87
CA HIS A 317 23.40 18.53 -9.24
C HIS A 317 22.02 17.87 -9.27
N PRO A 318 21.92 16.54 -9.18
CA PRO A 318 20.64 15.83 -9.13
C PRO A 318 19.77 16.32 -7.97
N GLN A 319 18.56 16.76 -8.31
CA GLN A 319 17.53 17.24 -7.38
C GLN A 319 16.17 16.70 -7.78
N ILE A 320 15.23 16.68 -6.84
CA ILE A 320 13.85 16.26 -7.11
C ILE A 320 13.06 17.46 -7.64
N TYR A 321 12.39 17.25 -8.75
CA TYR A 321 11.49 18.18 -9.41
C TYR A 321 10.08 17.60 -9.47
N ILE A 322 9.08 18.46 -9.57
CA ILE A 322 7.68 18.11 -9.79
C ILE A 322 7.19 18.76 -11.07
N ALA A 323 6.37 18.06 -11.83
CA ALA A 323 5.63 18.56 -12.98
C ALA A 323 4.21 18.00 -12.98
N ASP A 324 3.32 18.58 -13.77
CA ASP A 324 2.05 17.95 -14.07
C ASP A 324 2.21 16.70 -14.95
N ARG A 325 1.12 15.96 -15.18
CA ARG A 325 1.11 14.72 -15.97
C ARG A 325 1.69 14.89 -17.39
N ASP A 326 1.56 16.05 -17.97
CA ASP A 326 2.02 16.34 -19.34
C ASP A 326 3.41 16.96 -19.40
N GLY A 327 4.04 17.18 -18.24
CA GLY A 327 5.41 17.69 -18.11
C GLY A 327 5.51 19.20 -18.00
N TYR A 328 4.37 19.89 -17.83
CA TYR A 328 4.32 21.34 -17.60
C TYR A 328 4.34 21.67 -16.10
N ALA A 329 4.16 22.92 -15.75
CA ALA A 329 4.12 23.43 -14.37
C ALA A 329 5.31 22.97 -13.50
N LEU A 330 6.52 23.00 -14.08
CA LEU A 330 7.73 22.46 -13.50
C LEU A 330 8.19 23.26 -12.27
N GLY A 331 8.40 22.59 -11.13
CA GLY A 331 8.94 23.13 -9.90
C GLY A 331 10.07 22.28 -9.32
N ARG A 332 11.03 22.90 -8.61
CA ARG A 332 12.05 22.19 -7.83
C ARG A 332 11.51 21.95 -6.41
N LEU A 333 11.60 20.71 -5.91
CA LEU A 333 11.16 20.34 -4.56
C LEU A 333 12.29 20.31 -3.54
N THR A 334 13.51 19.88 -3.91
CA THR A 334 14.60 19.73 -2.97
C THR A 334 15.67 20.79 -3.15
N PHE A 335 16.03 21.47 -2.05
CA PHE A 335 17.04 22.55 -2.00
C PHE A 335 18.22 22.21 -1.08
N GLN A 336 18.05 21.21 -0.21
CA GLN A 336 19.09 20.71 0.67
C GLN A 336 19.64 19.38 0.14
N GLY A 337 20.88 19.05 0.54
CA GLY A 337 21.61 17.90 0.00
C GLY A 337 22.22 18.17 -1.38
N SER A 338 23.35 17.54 -1.65
CA SER A 338 24.09 17.72 -2.91
C SER A 338 23.67 16.73 -4.00
N TYR A 339 22.96 15.66 -3.64
CA TYR A 339 22.59 14.59 -4.55
C TYR A 339 21.29 13.93 -4.07
N ASN A 340 20.17 14.28 -4.70
CA ASN A 340 18.85 13.79 -4.35
C ASN A 340 18.28 12.95 -5.50
N THR A 341 17.93 11.67 -5.22
CA THR A 341 17.55 10.69 -6.25
C THR A 341 16.45 9.74 -5.77
N SER A 342 15.96 8.90 -6.67
CA SER A 342 15.00 7.82 -6.38
C SER A 342 13.75 8.29 -5.62
N PRO A 343 13.04 9.31 -6.11
CA PRO A 343 11.81 9.76 -5.47
C PRO A 343 10.73 8.69 -5.55
N ALA A 344 9.99 8.51 -4.45
CA ALA A 344 8.80 7.68 -4.36
C ALA A 344 7.66 8.52 -3.78
N TRP A 345 6.52 8.56 -4.46
CA TRP A 345 5.34 9.27 -3.97
C TRP A 345 4.58 8.43 -2.94
N SER A 346 4.15 9.05 -1.84
CA SER A 346 3.26 8.44 -0.87
C SER A 346 1.90 8.12 -1.51
N PRO A 347 1.28 6.95 -1.22
CA PRO A 347 -0.06 6.63 -1.72
C PRO A 347 -1.15 7.57 -1.19
N LYS A 348 -0.86 8.37 -0.16
CA LYS A 348 -1.74 9.45 0.33
C LYS A 348 -1.59 10.76 -0.43
N GLY A 349 -0.59 10.89 -1.30
CA GLY A 349 -0.33 12.10 -2.07
C GLY A 349 0.34 13.24 -1.29
N ASP A 350 0.57 13.06 0.01
CA ASP A 350 1.02 14.10 0.94
C ASP A 350 2.54 14.24 1.03
N LYS A 351 3.31 13.19 0.69
CA LYS A 351 4.77 13.12 0.90
C LYS A 351 5.50 12.48 -0.28
N ILE A 352 6.78 12.80 -0.40
CA ILE A 352 7.73 12.15 -1.28
C ILE A 352 8.90 11.66 -0.41
N ALA A 353 9.19 10.34 -0.45
CA ALA A 353 10.41 9.77 0.08
C ALA A 353 11.48 9.76 -1.03
N TYR A 354 12.73 9.97 -0.66
CA TYR A 354 13.82 9.99 -1.63
C TYR A 354 15.16 9.66 -0.98
N THR A 355 16.13 9.32 -1.80
CA THR A 355 17.53 9.15 -1.39
C THR A 355 18.24 10.49 -1.44
N SER A 356 18.87 10.90 -0.35
CA SER A 356 19.68 12.12 -0.27
C SER A 356 21.10 11.83 0.22
N MET A 357 22.09 12.44 -0.41
CA MET A 357 23.47 12.37 0.09
C MET A 357 23.66 13.38 1.23
N MET A 358 23.78 12.86 2.44
CA MET A 358 23.98 13.61 3.68
C MET A 358 25.27 13.11 4.36
N GLY A 359 26.20 14.02 4.68
CA GLY A 359 27.45 13.64 5.32
C GLY A 359 28.30 12.61 4.55
N GLY A 360 28.22 12.60 3.20
CA GLY A 360 28.94 11.66 2.35
C GLY A 360 28.34 10.25 2.25
N LYS A 361 27.14 10.03 2.82
CA LYS A 361 26.39 8.77 2.75
C LYS A 361 24.98 9.01 2.24
N ASN A 362 24.45 8.04 1.53
CA ASN A 362 23.05 8.06 1.11
C ASN A 362 22.15 7.81 2.31
N GLN A 363 21.14 8.66 2.47
CA GLN A 363 20.14 8.57 3.54
C GLN A 363 18.73 8.64 2.96
N ILE A 364 17.76 8.03 3.63
CA ILE A 364 16.35 8.19 3.29
C ILE A 364 15.81 9.46 3.93
N CYS A 365 15.28 10.33 3.11
CA CYS A 365 14.61 11.56 3.51
C CYS A 365 13.16 11.56 3.03
N VAL A 366 12.32 12.31 3.72
CA VAL A 366 10.92 12.56 3.35
C VAL A 366 10.70 14.06 3.33
N ILE A 367 9.92 14.52 2.35
CA ILE A 367 9.48 15.91 2.20
C ILE A 367 7.98 15.90 1.87
N LYS A 368 7.24 16.94 2.27
CA LYS A 368 5.86 17.09 1.82
C LYS A 368 5.79 17.37 0.31
N ALA A 369 4.67 17.05 -0.31
CA ALA A 369 4.47 17.28 -1.74
C ALA A 369 4.55 18.77 -2.15
N ASP A 370 4.38 19.69 -1.20
CA ASP A 370 4.57 21.13 -1.39
C ASP A 370 6.04 21.60 -1.25
N GLY A 371 6.98 20.70 -0.99
CA GLY A 371 8.40 20.99 -0.80
C GLY A 371 8.78 21.44 0.62
N THR A 372 7.87 21.42 1.58
CA THR A 372 8.13 21.77 2.99
C THR A 372 8.35 20.54 3.87
N GLY A 373 8.78 20.72 5.10
CA GLY A 373 8.82 19.68 6.13
C GLY A 373 9.82 18.56 5.83
N LEU A 374 11.01 18.89 5.31
CA LEU A 374 12.09 17.92 5.13
C LEU A 374 12.45 17.24 6.45
N THR A 375 12.49 15.92 6.42
CA THR A 375 12.89 15.06 7.54
C THR A 375 13.86 13.98 7.03
N GLN A 376 15.01 13.85 7.67
CA GLN A 376 15.92 12.73 7.46
C GLN A 376 15.48 11.57 8.35
N LEU A 377 15.26 10.37 7.77
CA LEU A 377 14.75 9.20 8.50
C LEU A 377 15.86 8.21 8.89
N THR A 378 17.00 8.21 8.19
CA THR A 378 18.12 7.30 8.46
C THR A 378 19.42 8.07 8.62
N ASP A 379 20.36 7.55 9.44
CA ASP A 379 21.64 8.19 9.76
C ASP A 379 22.85 7.24 9.68
N ARG A 380 22.62 5.92 9.58
CA ARG A 380 23.65 4.89 9.52
C ARG A 380 23.62 4.14 8.20
N GLY A 381 24.80 3.72 7.72
CA GLY A 381 24.95 2.98 6.45
C GLY A 381 24.71 3.86 5.22
N ASN A 382 24.54 3.21 4.06
CA ASN A 382 24.07 3.80 2.82
C ASN A 382 22.67 3.25 2.54
N ASN A 383 21.70 4.14 2.43
CA ASN A 383 20.28 3.84 2.34
C ASN A 383 19.72 4.42 1.03
N GLU A 384 19.08 3.58 0.22
CA GLU A 384 18.74 3.91 -1.16
C GLU A 384 17.36 3.35 -1.54
N ASN A 385 16.73 3.95 -2.55
CA ASN A 385 15.55 3.44 -3.23
C ASN A 385 14.37 3.14 -2.28
N PRO A 386 13.80 4.17 -1.64
CA PRO A 386 12.64 3.99 -0.78
C PRO A 386 11.40 3.60 -1.60
N SER A 387 10.53 2.77 -1.00
CA SER A 387 9.22 2.41 -1.52
C SER A 387 8.19 2.42 -0.39
N PHE A 388 7.09 3.15 -0.57
CA PHE A 388 6.03 3.22 0.42
C PHE A 388 5.21 1.93 0.50
N SER A 389 4.75 1.59 1.71
CA SER A 389 3.63 0.69 1.91
C SER A 389 2.34 1.30 1.35
N PRO A 390 1.35 0.49 0.96
CA PRO A 390 0.12 0.99 0.34
C PRO A 390 -0.75 1.86 1.26
N ASP A 391 -0.56 1.78 2.58
CA ASP A 391 -1.20 2.66 3.56
C ASP A 391 -0.41 3.95 3.86
N GLY A 392 0.81 4.09 3.30
CA GLY A 392 1.70 5.23 3.48
C GLY A 392 2.32 5.36 4.88
N ARG A 393 2.27 4.31 5.70
CA ARG A 393 2.78 4.33 7.09
C ARG A 393 4.17 3.77 7.23
N TYR A 394 4.65 3.02 6.24
CA TYR A 394 5.95 2.35 6.26
C TYR A 394 6.70 2.61 4.97
N LEU A 395 8.01 2.38 5.04
CA LEU A 395 8.93 2.41 3.91
C LEU A 395 9.76 1.15 3.88
N THR A 396 9.92 0.53 2.71
CA THR A 396 11.04 -0.35 2.44
C THR A 396 12.15 0.42 1.74
N PHE A 397 13.39 0.02 1.96
CA PHE A 397 14.56 0.62 1.33
C PHE A 397 15.74 -0.36 1.28
N THR A 398 16.68 -0.10 0.40
CA THR A 398 17.95 -0.85 0.34
C THR A 398 18.95 -0.24 1.30
N SER A 399 19.59 -1.06 2.16
CA SER A 399 20.63 -0.58 3.09
C SER A 399 21.76 -1.58 3.29
N ASN A 400 22.92 -1.06 3.66
CA ASN A 400 24.09 -1.86 4.08
C ASN A 400 24.48 -1.63 5.55
N MET A 401 23.56 -1.13 6.38
CA MET A 401 23.85 -0.76 7.79
C MET A 401 24.34 -1.94 8.64
N ASP A 402 23.93 -3.18 8.32
CA ASP A 402 24.28 -4.39 9.07
C ASP A 402 25.04 -5.41 8.19
N GLY A 403 25.81 -4.95 7.19
CA GLY A 403 26.60 -5.82 6.30
C GLY A 403 26.26 -5.70 4.82
N PRO A 404 26.17 -6.78 4.05
CA PRO A 404 25.80 -6.72 2.64
C PRO A 404 24.45 -6.03 2.45
N LYS A 405 24.28 -5.29 1.32
CA LYS A 405 23.02 -4.63 0.99
C LYS A 405 21.85 -5.61 1.13
N GLY A 406 20.79 -5.17 1.81
CA GLY A 406 19.55 -5.91 2.02
C GLY A 406 18.35 -4.98 1.97
N ILE A 407 17.15 -5.56 1.97
CA ILE A 407 15.93 -4.79 2.10
C ILE A 407 15.59 -4.63 3.57
N TYR A 408 15.34 -3.39 3.95
CA TYR A 408 14.94 -2.97 5.28
C TYR A 408 13.54 -2.37 5.23
N LEU A 409 12.88 -2.41 6.35
CA LEU A 409 11.55 -1.88 6.60
C LEU A 409 11.64 -0.93 7.79
N MET A 410 10.91 0.19 7.74
CA MET A 410 10.77 1.15 8.86
C MET A 410 9.42 1.83 8.83
N ARG A 411 9.01 2.40 9.96
CA ARG A 411 7.87 3.32 10.03
C ARG A 411 8.23 4.64 9.36
N ILE A 412 7.20 5.39 8.90
CA ILE A 412 7.40 6.68 8.21
C ILE A 412 7.98 7.79 9.11
N ASN A 413 8.00 7.57 10.42
CA ASN A 413 8.68 8.44 11.38
C ASN A 413 10.17 8.11 11.60
N GLY A 414 10.70 7.09 10.92
CA GLY A 414 12.08 6.63 11.02
C GLY A 414 12.33 5.58 12.11
N GLU A 415 11.30 5.16 12.85
CA GLU A 415 11.40 4.16 13.90
C GLU A 415 11.20 2.73 13.36
N GLY A 416 11.57 1.73 14.19
CA GLY A 416 11.32 0.33 13.90
C GLY A 416 12.10 -0.18 12.69
N ILE A 417 13.33 0.27 12.48
CA ILE A 417 14.15 -0.19 11.36
C ILE A 417 14.52 -1.66 11.57
N VAL A 418 14.09 -2.51 10.64
CA VAL A 418 14.38 -3.95 10.66
C VAL A 418 14.77 -4.44 9.27
N ARG A 419 15.76 -5.33 9.22
CA ARG A 419 16.13 -6.03 7.97
C ARG A 419 15.15 -7.17 7.74
N ILE A 420 14.48 -7.19 6.59
CA ILE A 420 13.50 -8.23 6.23
C ILE A 420 14.05 -9.27 5.26
N THR A 421 15.23 -9.06 4.65
CA THR A 421 15.91 -10.09 3.85
C THR A 421 16.98 -10.81 4.67
N PRO A 422 17.27 -12.11 4.39
CA PRO A 422 18.34 -12.85 5.07
C PRO A 422 19.68 -12.09 5.06
N LYS A 423 20.44 -12.17 6.17
CA LYS A 423 21.71 -11.43 6.31
C LYS A 423 22.75 -11.78 5.26
N ASN A 424 22.74 -13.00 4.76
CA ASN A 424 23.66 -13.52 3.74
C ASN A 424 23.20 -13.26 2.31
N LEU A 425 21.97 -12.76 2.11
CA LEU A 425 21.43 -12.41 0.79
C LEU A 425 21.69 -10.93 0.50
N LYS A 426 22.35 -10.65 -0.63
CA LYS A 426 22.43 -9.29 -1.16
C LYS A 426 21.16 -9.00 -1.93
N ALA A 427 20.42 -7.99 -1.49
CA ALA A 427 19.12 -7.61 -2.05
C ALA A 427 19.07 -6.10 -2.29
N LEU A 428 18.37 -5.72 -3.37
CA LEU A 428 18.34 -4.35 -3.91
C LEU A 428 16.94 -4.01 -4.41
N ASN A 429 16.64 -2.72 -4.50
CA ASN A 429 15.49 -2.18 -5.23
C ASN A 429 14.17 -2.87 -4.88
N SER A 430 13.62 -2.56 -3.73
CA SER A 430 12.30 -3.07 -3.34
C SER A 430 11.16 -2.24 -3.92
N SER A 431 10.04 -2.90 -4.17
CA SER A 431 8.76 -2.29 -4.51
C SER A 431 7.65 -2.98 -3.73
N TRP A 432 6.87 -2.20 -3.01
CA TRP A 432 5.76 -2.71 -2.22
C TRP A 432 4.49 -2.84 -3.06
N SER A 433 3.77 -3.96 -2.93
CA SER A 433 2.51 -4.17 -3.66
C SER A 433 1.39 -3.27 -3.11
N PRO A 434 0.39 -2.92 -3.92
CA PRO A 434 -0.87 -2.39 -3.41
C PRO A 434 -1.57 -3.35 -2.44
N MET A 435 -2.63 -2.86 -1.77
CA MET A 435 -3.48 -3.66 -0.88
C MET A 435 -4.33 -4.67 -1.61
#